data_bf8d5c3f14e65c815a26e28e21ea38e7
#
_entry.id   bf8d5c3f14e65c815a26e28e21ea38e7
#
_cell.length_a   1.000
_cell.length_b   1.000
_cell.length_c   1.000
_cell.angle_alpha   90.00
_cell.angle_beta   90.00
_cell.angle_gamma   90.00
#
_symmetry.space_group_name_H-M   'P 1'
#
loop_
_entity.id
_entity.type
_entity.pdbx_description
1 polymer ?
#
loop_
_entity_poly.entity_id
_entity_poly.type
_entity_poly.pdbx_seq_one_letter_code
_entity_poly.pdbx_strand_id
1 'polypeptide(L)'
;MRASKYTLTGDVVFSFSKELGMANDFKVSMLASGSKGNVTFIETPQHNVLVDAGLSGKKIAGLMAQIGRSLTDVDALFVTHEHSDHIAGVGVLARKYGMDIYANQKTWAAMQNKIGKINPDQMQLFEPGRTKLMGDLDIESFSVSHDAADPQFYAFHHDNKTFAMLTDTGYVNDRTIGVIKNSDAILMEANHDYEMLRMGSYAWPLKQRILSDQGHLSNEDGALALTQILGNRTKHVYLGHLSQENNQKPLAHLTVQSVLEEHDFGVDHDFGLLDTDPSVATPLIQI
;
A
#
# COMPACT_ATOMS: atom_id res chain seq x y z
N MET A 1 27.27 2.04 78.95
CA MET A 1 26.07 2.09 78.12
C MET A 1 26.51 2.10 76.68
N ARG A 2 26.23 1.05 75.90
CA ARG A 2 26.73 0.84 74.55
C ARG A 2 25.74 1.43 73.54
N ALA A 3 26.20 2.32 72.69
CA ALA A 3 25.45 2.82 71.53
C ALA A 3 25.64 1.86 70.38
N SER A 4 24.54 1.32 69.83
CA SER A 4 24.53 0.48 68.66
C SER A 4 24.48 1.37 67.40
N LYS A 5 25.47 1.20 66.51
CA LYS A 5 25.48 1.76 65.18
C LYS A 5 24.75 0.83 64.24
N TYR A 6 23.68 1.26 63.61
CA TYR A 6 23.12 0.62 62.44
C TYR A 6 23.60 1.35 61.17
N THR A 7 24.39 0.62 60.39
CA THR A 7 24.79 1.05 59.06
C THR A 7 23.78 0.44 58.06
N LEU A 8 23.05 1.31 57.39
CA LEU A 8 22.23 0.96 56.24
C LEU A 8 23.09 1.15 54.97
N THR A 9 23.58 0.07 54.43
CA THR A 9 24.11 0.00 53.06
C THR A 9 23.02 -0.63 52.21
N GLY A 10 22.34 0.17 51.43
CA GLY A 10 21.40 -0.26 50.40
C GLY A 10 21.75 0.44 49.13
N ASP A 11 22.68 -0.15 48.33
CA ASP A 11 22.94 0.28 46.97
C ASP A 11 21.71 -0.01 46.11
N VAL A 12 20.91 0.99 45.85
CA VAL A 12 19.86 0.94 44.84
C VAL A 12 20.59 1.10 43.50
N VAL A 13 20.88 -0.02 42.86
CA VAL A 13 21.33 -0.06 41.48
C VAL A 13 20.13 0.30 40.61
N PHE A 14 20.03 1.55 40.20
CA PHE A 14 19.18 1.93 39.10
C PHE A 14 19.75 1.31 37.84
N SER A 15 19.17 0.19 37.42
CA SER A 15 19.34 -0.34 36.09
C SER A 15 18.67 0.64 35.13
N PHE A 16 19.45 1.56 34.57
CA PHE A 16 19.06 2.23 33.34
C PHE A 16 19.09 1.17 32.25
N SER A 17 17.98 0.54 31.98
CA SER A 17 17.74 -0.08 30.71
C SER A 17 17.84 1.05 29.67
N LYS A 18 18.98 1.06 28.99
CA LYS A 18 19.16 1.83 27.77
C LYS A 18 18.06 1.31 26.83
N GLU A 19 16.94 2.04 26.75
CA GLU A 19 16.09 1.97 25.58
C GLU A 19 17.00 2.40 24.41
N LEU A 20 17.66 1.40 23.79
CA LEU A 20 18.11 1.57 22.42
C LEU A 20 16.82 1.94 21.67
N GLY A 21 16.73 3.20 21.26
CA GLY A 21 15.71 3.60 20.32
C GLY A 21 15.75 2.59 19.18
N MET A 22 14.78 1.71 19.11
CA MET A 22 14.61 0.83 17.96
C MET A 22 14.45 1.79 16.79
N ALA A 23 15.40 1.72 15.87
CA ALA A 23 15.28 2.47 14.64
C ALA A 23 13.90 2.16 14.08
N ASN A 24 13.18 3.19 13.67
CA ASN A 24 11.88 3.03 13.03
C ASN A 24 12.09 2.26 11.73
N ASP A 25 11.98 0.93 11.79
CA ASP A 25 12.25 0.02 10.68
C ASP A 25 10.99 -0.27 9.84
N PHE A 26 10.09 0.72 9.74
CA PHE A 26 8.94 0.64 8.86
C PHE A 26 9.36 0.91 7.41
N LYS A 27 9.33 -0.14 6.57
CA LYS A 27 9.82 -0.09 5.20
C LYS A 27 8.76 -0.51 4.20
N VAL A 28 8.79 0.11 3.02
CA VAL A 28 7.86 -0.20 1.93
C VAL A 28 8.59 -0.31 0.58
N SER A 29 8.02 -1.13 -0.31
CA SER A 29 8.44 -1.23 -1.71
C SER A 29 7.22 -1.59 -2.57
N MET A 30 6.97 -0.82 -3.61
CA MET A 30 6.05 -1.18 -4.67
C MET A 30 6.77 -2.17 -5.59
N LEU A 31 6.52 -3.48 -5.39
CA LEU A 31 7.17 -4.52 -6.19
C LEU A 31 6.74 -4.46 -7.65
N ALA A 32 5.46 -4.18 -7.88
CA ALA A 32 4.89 -3.91 -9.19
C ALA A 32 3.66 -3.02 -9.03
N SER A 33 3.45 -2.11 -9.96
CA SER A 33 2.23 -1.31 -10.02
C SER A 33 1.86 -0.99 -11.46
N GLY A 34 0.61 -1.26 -11.82
CA GLY A 34 0.04 -0.99 -13.15
C GLY A 34 -1.10 -1.94 -13.50
N SER A 35 -1.81 -1.64 -14.58
CA SER A 35 -3.01 -2.36 -15.04
C SER A 35 -2.84 -3.85 -15.39
N LYS A 36 -1.65 -4.44 -15.21
CA LYS A 36 -1.36 -5.87 -15.47
C LYS A 36 -0.85 -6.64 -14.26
N GLY A 37 -0.66 -5.98 -13.12
CA GLY A 37 -0.26 -6.62 -11.89
C GLY A 37 0.25 -5.67 -10.84
N ASN A 38 -0.35 -5.78 -9.66
CA ASN A 38 -0.07 -4.95 -8.50
C ASN A 38 0.41 -5.83 -7.36
N VAL A 39 1.50 -5.44 -6.72
CA VAL A 39 2.07 -6.09 -5.54
C VAL A 39 2.85 -5.06 -4.75
N THR A 40 2.49 -4.83 -3.51
CA THR A 40 3.24 -3.97 -2.59
C THR A 40 3.77 -4.79 -1.42
N PHE A 41 5.00 -4.53 -1.01
CA PHE A 41 5.65 -5.17 0.14
C PHE A 41 5.84 -4.16 1.27
N ILE A 42 5.55 -4.59 2.49
CA ILE A 42 5.62 -3.81 3.71
C ILE A 42 6.37 -4.62 4.75
N GLU A 43 7.34 -4.00 5.42
CA GLU A 43 8.21 -4.62 6.42
C GLU A 43 8.23 -3.79 7.70
N THR A 44 8.03 -4.45 8.84
CA THR A 44 8.29 -3.94 10.18
C THR A 44 9.27 -4.89 10.89
N PRO A 45 9.78 -4.56 12.09
CA PRO A 45 10.60 -5.49 12.88
C PRO A 45 9.96 -6.86 13.15
N GLN A 46 8.62 -6.94 13.23
CA GLN A 46 7.93 -8.18 13.57
C GLN A 46 7.18 -8.81 12.40
N HIS A 47 6.82 -8.04 11.36
CA HIS A 47 5.97 -8.51 10.29
C HIS A 47 6.42 -8.11 8.90
N ASN A 48 6.24 -9.03 7.96
CA ASN A 48 6.37 -8.84 6.53
C ASN A 48 5.04 -9.15 5.87
N VAL A 49 4.43 -8.18 5.20
CA VAL A 49 3.15 -8.38 4.53
C VAL A 49 3.18 -7.97 3.07
N LEU A 50 2.36 -8.62 2.27
CA LEU A 50 2.06 -8.20 0.90
C LEU A 50 0.68 -7.58 0.83
N VAL A 51 0.52 -6.60 -0.05
CA VAL A 51 -0.79 -6.18 -0.54
C VAL A 51 -0.89 -6.54 -2.00
N ASP A 52 -1.89 -7.32 -2.31
CA ASP A 52 -2.16 -7.92 -3.61
C ASP A 52 -1.04 -8.84 -4.13
N ALA A 53 -1.40 -9.67 -5.08
CA ALA A 53 -0.52 -10.59 -5.77
C ALA A 53 -0.96 -10.72 -7.24
N GLY A 54 -0.96 -9.59 -7.95
CA GLY A 54 -1.46 -9.49 -9.32
C GLY A 54 -0.57 -10.16 -10.39
N LEU A 55 0.57 -10.72 -10.00
CA LEU A 55 1.51 -11.39 -10.87
C LEU A 55 1.67 -12.87 -10.52
N SER A 56 2.27 -13.66 -11.41
CA SER A 56 2.59 -15.04 -11.08
C SER A 56 3.57 -15.13 -9.90
N GLY A 57 3.45 -16.14 -9.05
CA GLY A 57 4.33 -16.33 -7.89
C GLY A 57 5.83 -16.33 -8.25
N LYS A 58 6.21 -16.80 -9.47
CA LYS A 58 7.61 -16.72 -9.96
C LYS A 58 8.05 -15.28 -10.18
N LYS A 59 7.19 -14.44 -10.76
CA LYS A 59 7.50 -13.01 -10.97
C LYS A 59 7.61 -12.28 -9.65
N ILE A 60 6.67 -12.52 -8.72
CA ILE A 60 6.68 -11.90 -7.38
C ILE A 60 7.96 -12.30 -6.62
N ALA A 61 8.35 -13.59 -6.65
CA ALA A 61 9.61 -14.04 -6.06
C ALA A 61 10.84 -13.33 -6.65
N GLY A 62 10.83 -13.09 -7.97
CA GLY A 62 11.89 -12.33 -8.64
C GLY A 62 11.96 -10.86 -8.21
N LEU A 63 10.81 -10.22 -7.99
CA LEU A 63 10.72 -8.84 -7.51
C LEU A 63 11.14 -8.72 -6.04
N MET A 64 10.74 -9.67 -5.18
CA MET A 64 11.22 -9.77 -3.80
C MET A 64 12.74 -9.89 -3.74
N ALA A 65 13.34 -10.69 -4.63
CA ALA A 65 14.79 -10.83 -4.71
C ALA A 65 15.50 -9.54 -5.13
N GLN A 66 14.87 -8.66 -5.94
CA GLN A 66 15.44 -7.35 -6.30
C GLN A 66 15.64 -6.45 -5.07
N ILE A 67 14.78 -6.59 -4.06
CA ILE A 67 14.88 -5.83 -2.80
C ILE A 67 15.57 -6.61 -1.68
N GLY A 68 16.22 -7.75 -2.01
CA GLY A 68 16.92 -8.59 -1.04
C GLY A 68 16.02 -9.30 -0.03
N ARG A 69 14.78 -9.63 -0.41
CA ARG A 69 13.79 -10.30 0.43
C ARG A 69 13.29 -11.60 -0.22
N SER A 70 12.66 -12.46 0.59
CA SER A 70 12.11 -13.74 0.16
C SER A 70 10.62 -13.85 0.48
N LEU A 71 9.87 -14.53 -0.39
CA LEU A 71 8.47 -14.88 -0.09
C LEU A 71 8.32 -15.87 1.08
N THR A 72 9.40 -16.53 1.49
CA THR A 72 9.40 -17.40 2.69
C THR A 72 9.28 -16.63 3.99
N ASP A 73 9.58 -15.34 3.96
CA ASP A 73 9.61 -14.47 5.13
C ASP A 73 8.32 -13.64 5.27
N VAL A 74 7.36 -13.83 4.34
CA VAL A 74 6.08 -13.11 4.32
C VAL A 74 5.04 -13.84 5.17
N ASP A 75 4.48 -13.14 6.12
CA ASP A 75 3.49 -13.67 7.07
C ASP A 75 2.07 -13.69 6.48
N ALA A 76 1.68 -12.61 5.79
CA ALA A 76 0.32 -12.40 5.34
C ALA A 76 0.23 -11.67 4.00
N LEU A 77 -0.88 -11.90 3.30
CA LEU A 77 -1.25 -11.23 2.06
C LEU A 77 -2.64 -10.60 2.23
N PHE A 78 -2.72 -9.29 2.07
CA PHE A 78 -3.97 -8.53 2.06
C PHE A 78 -4.43 -8.33 0.62
N VAL A 79 -5.69 -8.64 0.33
CA VAL A 79 -6.27 -8.50 -1.00
C VAL A 79 -7.24 -7.34 -1.01
N THR A 80 -7.05 -6.40 -1.94
CA THR A 80 -7.89 -5.22 -2.08
C THR A 80 -9.23 -5.56 -2.73
N HIS A 81 -9.21 -6.27 -3.84
CA HIS A 81 -10.37 -6.71 -4.59
C HIS A 81 -10.04 -7.86 -5.56
N GLU A 82 -11.04 -8.43 -6.24
CA GLU A 82 -10.92 -9.68 -6.99
C GLU A 82 -10.53 -9.55 -8.47
N HIS A 83 -10.07 -8.40 -8.95
CA HIS A 83 -9.57 -8.27 -10.31
C HIS A 83 -8.28 -9.07 -10.52
N SER A 84 -8.07 -9.55 -11.75
CA SER A 84 -6.99 -10.50 -12.07
C SER A 84 -5.59 -9.94 -11.81
N ASP A 85 -5.41 -8.64 -12.01
CA ASP A 85 -4.17 -7.90 -11.75
C ASP A 85 -3.91 -7.62 -10.27
N HIS A 86 -4.78 -8.12 -9.38
CA HIS A 86 -4.61 -8.11 -7.92
C HIS A 86 -4.52 -9.52 -7.33
N ILE A 87 -5.09 -10.56 -8.00
CA ILE A 87 -5.21 -11.89 -7.39
C ILE A 87 -4.51 -13.03 -8.13
N ALA A 88 -3.90 -12.81 -9.29
CA ALA A 88 -3.36 -13.90 -10.14
C ALA A 88 -2.38 -14.84 -9.41
N GLY A 89 -1.63 -14.36 -8.44
CA GLY A 89 -0.66 -15.11 -7.64
C GLY A 89 -1.19 -15.62 -6.30
N VAL A 90 -2.32 -15.09 -5.79
CA VAL A 90 -2.81 -15.34 -4.42
C VAL A 90 -2.84 -16.83 -4.07
N GLY A 91 -3.51 -17.64 -4.88
CA GLY A 91 -3.64 -19.05 -4.58
C GLY A 91 -2.31 -19.82 -4.63
N VAL A 92 -1.37 -19.41 -5.49
CA VAL A 92 -0.02 -20.00 -5.53
C VAL A 92 0.77 -19.63 -4.29
N LEU A 93 0.72 -18.37 -3.86
CA LEU A 93 1.41 -17.90 -2.66
C LEU A 93 0.87 -18.60 -1.41
N ALA A 94 -0.45 -18.67 -1.25
CA ALA A 94 -1.08 -19.36 -0.14
C ALA A 94 -0.62 -20.82 -0.05
N ARG A 95 -0.75 -21.61 -1.16
CA ARG A 95 -0.40 -23.03 -1.16
C ARG A 95 1.09 -23.31 -0.97
N LYS A 96 1.95 -22.47 -1.54
CA LYS A 96 3.40 -22.73 -1.56
C LYS A 96 4.12 -22.22 -0.32
N TYR A 97 3.69 -21.09 0.20
CA TYR A 97 4.40 -20.39 1.28
C TYR A 97 3.63 -20.39 2.60
N GLY A 98 2.37 -20.83 2.61
CA GLY A 98 1.58 -20.96 3.83
C GLY A 98 1.04 -19.63 4.39
N MET A 99 1.04 -18.55 3.59
CA MET A 99 0.59 -17.22 4.01
C MET A 99 -0.88 -17.22 4.40
N ASP A 100 -1.24 -16.46 5.43
CA ASP A 100 -2.61 -16.06 5.71
C ASP A 100 -3.07 -15.03 4.68
N ILE A 101 -4.28 -15.20 4.15
CA ILE A 101 -4.86 -14.34 3.14
C ILE A 101 -6.04 -13.57 3.74
N TYR A 102 -5.94 -12.25 3.75
CA TYR A 102 -6.95 -11.35 4.29
C TYR A 102 -7.74 -10.69 3.16
N ALA A 103 -9.06 -10.84 3.17
CA ALA A 103 -9.99 -10.15 2.28
C ALA A 103 -11.38 -10.05 2.94
N ASN A 104 -12.22 -9.14 2.45
CA ASN A 104 -13.61 -9.12 2.90
C ASN A 104 -14.44 -10.26 2.31
N GLN A 105 -15.62 -10.48 2.86
CA GLN A 105 -16.49 -11.60 2.49
C GLN A 105 -16.86 -11.61 1.00
N LYS A 106 -17.15 -10.45 0.41
CA LYS A 106 -17.58 -10.38 -1.00
C LYS A 106 -16.40 -10.61 -1.95
N THR A 107 -15.24 -10.06 -1.64
CA THR A 107 -13.99 -10.31 -2.38
C THR A 107 -13.64 -11.80 -2.33
N TRP A 108 -13.75 -12.46 -1.16
CA TRP A 108 -13.58 -13.91 -1.03
C TRP A 108 -14.53 -14.68 -1.94
N ALA A 109 -15.82 -14.35 -1.92
CA ALA A 109 -16.82 -15.01 -2.76
C ALA A 109 -16.51 -14.84 -4.27
N ALA A 110 -16.03 -13.67 -4.68
CA ALA A 110 -15.72 -13.35 -6.07
C ALA A 110 -14.39 -13.96 -6.58
N MET A 111 -13.39 -14.14 -5.70
CA MET A 111 -12.07 -14.64 -6.11
C MET A 111 -11.86 -16.14 -5.91
N GLN A 112 -12.60 -16.83 -5.03
CA GLN A 112 -12.33 -18.22 -4.62
C GLN A 112 -12.24 -19.21 -5.78
N ASN A 113 -13.06 -19.03 -6.82
CA ASN A 113 -13.04 -19.89 -8.01
C ASN A 113 -11.88 -19.57 -8.98
N LYS A 114 -11.25 -18.38 -8.83
CA LYS A 114 -10.18 -17.90 -9.69
C LYS A 114 -8.79 -18.31 -9.16
N ILE A 115 -8.63 -18.35 -7.83
CA ILE A 115 -7.33 -18.61 -7.18
C ILE A 115 -7.04 -20.10 -6.93
N GLY A 116 -8.03 -20.97 -7.15
CA GLY A 116 -7.96 -22.39 -6.82
C GLY A 116 -8.08 -22.67 -5.32
N LYS A 117 -8.12 -23.95 -4.95
CA LYS A 117 -8.30 -24.34 -3.54
C LYS A 117 -7.08 -23.96 -2.70
N ILE A 118 -7.35 -23.37 -1.55
CA ILE A 118 -6.38 -23.07 -0.47
C ILE A 118 -6.87 -23.70 0.83
N ASN A 119 -6.00 -23.80 1.84
CA ASN A 119 -6.39 -24.28 3.15
C ASN A 119 -7.39 -23.29 3.80
N PRO A 120 -8.56 -23.76 4.28
CA PRO A 120 -9.52 -22.89 4.98
C PRO A 120 -8.92 -22.11 6.15
N ASP A 121 -7.94 -22.64 6.85
CA ASP A 121 -7.29 -21.98 7.98
C ASP A 121 -6.49 -20.73 7.56
N GLN A 122 -6.13 -20.62 6.28
CA GLN A 122 -5.46 -19.45 5.70
C GLN A 122 -6.45 -18.37 5.25
N MET A 123 -7.76 -18.66 5.25
CA MET A 123 -8.79 -17.72 4.79
C MET A 123 -9.24 -16.82 5.94
N GLN A 124 -8.73 -15.61 6.00
CA GLN A 124 -9.02 -14.64 7.04
C GLN A 124 -10.01 -13.57 6.54
N LEU A 125 -11.02 -13.27 7.34
CA LEU A 125 -11.97 -12.19 7.03
C LEU A 125 -11.45 -10.86 7.57
N PHE A 126 -11.44 -9.85 6.71
CA PHE A 126 -11.11 -8.49 7.08
C PHE A 126 -11.99 -7.50 6.32
N GLU A 127 -13.01 -7.01 6.99
CA GLU A 127 -14.04 -6.14 6.41
C GLU A 127 -13.59 -4.68 6.34
N PRO A 128 -14.08 -3.89 5.35
CA PRO A 128 -13.74 -2.48 5.25
C PRO A 128 -14.25 -1.69 6.46
N GLY A 129 -13.51 -0.64 6.83
CA GLY A 129 -13.79 0.18 8.01
C GLY A 129 -13.41 -0.49 9.32
N ARG A 130 -12.49 -1.43 9.30
CA ARG A 130 -11.95 -2.11 10.48
C ARG A 130 -10.45 -1.89 10.59
N THR A 131 -9.94 -2.04 11.81
CA THR A 131 -8.51 -2.08 12.09
C THR A 131 -8.12 -3.47 12.57
N LYS A 132 -7.05 -4.03 11.99
CA LYS A 132 -6.43 -5.27 12.41
C LYS A 132 -5.09 -4.98 13.05
N LEU A 133 -4.92 -5.47 14.27
CA LEU A 133 -3.64 -5.41 15.00
C LEU A 133 -2.82 -6.66 14.70
N MET A 134 -1.60 -6.48 14.21
CA MET A 134 -0.61 -7.53 13.95
C MET A 134 0.72 -7.16 14.62
N GLY A 135 0.91 -7.58 15.89
CA GLY A 135 2.13 -7.26 16.61
C GLY A 135 2.40 -5.74 16.66
N ASP A 136 3.41 -5.30 15.94
CA ASP A 136 3.82 -3.90 15.82
C ASP A 136 3.22 -3.16 14.60
N LEU A 137 2.31 -3.81 13.86
CA LEU A 137 1.69 -3.26 12.66
C LEU A 137 0.18 -3.20 12.82
N ASP A 138 -0.39 -1.99 12.77
CA ASP A 138 -1.82 -1.76 12.73
C ASP A 138 -2.26 -1.49 11.28
N ILE A 139 -3.30 -2.17 10.84
CA ILE A 139 -3.78 -2.11 9.46
C ILE A 139 -5.23 -1.62 9.46
N GLU A 140 -5.46 -0.43 8.95
CA GLU A 140 -6.80 0.13 8.77
C GLU A 140 -7.29 -0.11 7.34
N SER A 141 -8.49 -0.69 7.21
CA SER A 141 -9.15 -0.90 5.91
C SER A 141 -10.22 0.15 5.66
N PHE A 142 -10.38 0.58 4.42
CA PHE A 142 -11.42 1.52 4.01
C PHE A 142 -11.97 1.17 2.62
N SER A 143 -13.26 1.47 2.39
CA SER A 143 -13.91 1.24 1.09
C SER A 143 -13.48 2.30 0.08
N VAL A 144 -13.39 1.91 -1.18
CA VAL A 144 -13.18 2.79 -2.33
C VAL A 144 -14.29 2.59 -3.36
N SER A 145 -14.37 3.49 -4.34
CA SER A 145 -15.36 3.38 -5.42
C SER A 145 -14.73 2.76 -6.65
N HIS A 146 -14.98 1.47 -6.86
CA HIS A 146 -14.47 0.73 -8.01
C HIS A 146 -15.46 -0.36 -8.43
N ASP A 147 -15.38 -0.83 -9.68
CA ASP A 147 -16.28 -1.83 -10.24
C ASP A 147 -15.91 -3.27 -9.86
N ALA A 148 -15.74 -3.49 -8.57
CA ALA A 148 -15.48 -4.78 -7.95
C ALA A 148 -16.56 -5.16 -6.93
N ALA A 149 -16.52 -6.37 -6.38
CA ALA A 149 -17.56 -6.88 -5.48
C ALA A 149 -17.71 -6.07 -4.18
N ASP A 150 -16.60 -5.68 -3.58
CA ASP A 150 -16.51 -4.78 -2.42
C ASP A 150 -15.08 -4.27 -2.26
N PRO A 151 -14.65 -3.32 -3.10
CA PRO A 151 -13.24 -2.92 -3.13
C PRO A 151 -12.86 -2.15 -1.87
N GLN A 152 -11.69 -2.50 -1.32
CA GLN A 152 -11.12 -1.85 -0.14
C GLN A 152 -9.63 -1.63 -0.31
N PHE A 153 -9.12 -0.58 0.33
CA PHE A 153 -7.70 -0.31 0.43
C PHE A 153 -7.25 -0.19 1.88
N TYR A 154 -5.97 0.08 2.09
CA TYR A 154 -5.37 -0.04 3.41
C TYR A 154 -4.47 1.15 3.74
N ALA A 155 -4.48 1.53 5.01
CA ALA A 155 -3.46 2.34 5.66
C ALA A 155 -2.74 1.47 6.70
N PHE A 156 -1.42 1.49 6.68
CA PHE A 156 -0.54 0.73 7.57
C PHE A 156 0.14 1.67 8.53
N HIS A 157 0.06 1.35 9.81
CA HIS A 157 0.59 2.17 10.89
C HIS A 157 1.61 1.38 11.70
N HIS A 158 2.78 1.93 11.88
CA HIS A 158 3.81 1.41 12.76
C HIS A 158 4.38 2.57 13.58
N ASP A 159 4.32 2.47 14.90
CA ASP A 159 4.61 3.57 15.80
C ASP A 159 3.80 4.84 15.45
N ASN A 160 4.49 5.91 15.07
CA ASN A 160 3.87 7.17 14.64
C ASN A 160 3.93 7.39 13.12
N LYS A 161 4.24 6.35 12.35
CA LYS A 161 4.38 6.39 10.89
C LYS A 161 3.20 5.75 10.19
N THR A 162 2.88 6.25 9.01
CA THR A 162 1.77 5.77 8.19
C THR A 162 2.18 5.64 6.73
N PHE A 163 1.91 4.46 6.17
CA PHE A 163 1.89 4.24 4.73
C PHE A 163 0.46 4.00 4.27
N ALA A 164 -0.02 4.76 3.30
CA ALA A 164 -1.36 4.60 2.74
C ALA A 164 -1.30 4.22 1.26
N MET A 165 -2.29 3.45 0.80
CA MET A 165 -2.44 3.04 -0.59
C MET A 165 -3.83 3.44 -1.07
N LEU A 166 -3.89 4.04 -2.27
CA LEU A 166 -5.14 4.36 -2.94
C LEU A 166 -4.95 4.26 -4.45
N THR A 167 -5.31 3.12 -4.99
CA THR A 167 -5.43 2.86 -6.43
C THR A 167 -6.83 2.32 -6.74
N ASP A 168 -7.15 2.11 -8.00
CA ASP A 168 -8.42 1.51 -8.39
C ASP A 168 -9.63 2.20 -7.76
N THR A 169 -9.73 3.50 -7.98
CA THR A 169 -10.87 4.30 -7.52
C THR A 169 -11.25 5.35 -8.56
N GLY A 170 -12.55 5.50 -8.81
CA GLY A 170 -13.06 6.50 -9.74
C GLY A 170 -13.14 7.91 -9.14
N TYR A 171 -13.15 8.03 -7.80
CA TYR A 171 -13.08 9.31 -7.09
C TYR A 171 -12.62 9.13 -5.63
N VAL A 172 -12.16 10.21 -5.03
CA VAL A 172 -11.73 10.25 -3.63
C VAL A 172 -12.73 11.07 -2.82
N ASN A 173 -13.30 10.48 -1.77
CA ASN A 173 -14.27 11.14 -0.90
C ASN A 173 -13.63 11.60 0.42
N ASP A 174 -14.33 12.48 1.16
CA ASP A 174 -13.85 13.05 2.43
C ASP A 174 -13.50 11.99 3.49
N ARG A 175 -14.20 10.85 3.50
CA ARG A 175 -13.90 9.76 4.44
C ARG A 175 -12.56 9.11 4.11
N THR A 176 -12.31 8.81 2.82
CA THR A 176 -11.03 8.28 2.35
C THR A 176 -9.90 9.27 2.65
N ILE A 177 -10.11 10.56 2.31
CA ILE A 177 -9.15 11.62 2.65
C ILE A 177 -8.86 11.61 4.15
N GLY A 178 -9.90 11.53 5.00
CA GLY A 178 -9.73 11.52 6.46
C GLY A 178 -8.85 10.39 6.99
N VAL A 179 -8.90 9.19 6.36
CA VAL A 179 -8.08 8.03 6.75
C VAL A 179 -6.61 8.21 6.33
N ILE A 180 -6.37 8.69 5.09
CA ILE A 180 -5.02 8.70 4.51
C ILE A 180 -4.30 10.05 4.61
N LYS A 181 -4.97 11.07 5.14
CA LYS A 181 -4.42 12.43 5.24
C LYS A 181 -3.14 12.47 6.04
N ASN A 182 -2.14 13.21 5.53
CA ASN A 182 -0.87 13.44 6.19
C ASN A 182 -0.09 12.15 6.51
N SER A 183 -0.27 11.10 5.70
CA SER A 183 0.55 9.88 5.75
C SER A 183 2.01 10.19 5.39
N ASP A 184 2.96 9.48 6.00
CA ASP A 184 4.39 9.67 5.76
C ASP A 184 4.80 9.23 4.35
N ALA A 185 4.16 8.16 3.83
CA ALA A 185 4.28 7.73 2.45
C ALA A 185 2.90 7.36 1.88
N ILE A 186 2.70 7.58 0.58
CA ILE A 186 1.43 7.35 -0.12
C ILE A 186 1.70 6.73 -1.48
N LEU A 187 0.99 5.63 -1.79
CA LEU A 187 0.83 5.14 -3.17
C LEU A 187 -0.50 5.66 -3.71
N MET A 188 -0.43 6.53 -4.70
CA MET A 188 -1.59 7.20 -5.29
C MET A 188 -1.78 6.81 -6.74
N GLU A 189 -3.04 6.61 -7.15
CA GLU A 189 -3.36 6.33 -8.55
C GLU A 189 -3.08 7.52 -9.45
N ALA A 190 -2.42 7.24 -10.59
CA ALA A 190 -2.29 8.09 -11.74
C ALA A 190 -2.51 7.22 -12.99
N ASN A 191 -3.76 6.78 -13.19
CA ASN A 191 -4.04 5.71 -14.13
C ASN A 191 -3.86 6.14 -15.58
N HIS A 192 -4.44 7.25 -15.99
CA HIS A 192 -4.45 7.66 -17.40
C HIS A 192 -4.30 9.17 -17.56
N ASP A 193 -3.71 9.55 -18.68
CA ASP A 193 -3.87 10.88 -19.24
C ASP A 193 -5.21 10.96 -19.96
N TYR A 194 -5.96 12.03 -19.70
CA TYR A 194 -7.32 12.19 -20.20
C TYR A 194 -7.36 12.22 -21.75
N GLU A 195 -6.45 12.94 -22.39
CA GLU A 195 -6.42 13.04 -23.85
C GLU A 195 -5.93 11.74 -24.51
N MET A 196 -4.92 11.06 -23.92
CA MET A 196 -4.50 9.76 -24.41
C MET A 196 -5.65 8.74 -24.33
N LEU A 197 -6.41 8.70 -23.23
CA LEU A 197 -7.56 7.83 -23.10
C LEU A 197 -8.64 8.21 -24.14
N ARG A 198 -8.96 9.50 -24.27
CA ARG A 198 -9.99 10.00 -25.19
C ARG A 198 -9.66 9.64 -26.64
N MET A 199 -8.41 9.83 -27.04
CA MET A 199 -7.93 9.60 -28.41
C MET A 199 -7.43 8.17 -28.66
N GLY A 200 -7.21 7.39 -27.59
CA GLY A 200 -6.65 6.04 -27.65
C GLY A 200 -7.55 5.00 -28.33
N SER A 201 -7.02 3.80 -28.49
CA SER A 201 -7.64 2.69 -29.24
C SER A 201 -8.80 2.00 -28.55
N TYR A 202 -9.02 2.25 -27.24
CA TYR A 202 -10.08 1.58 -26.47
C TYR A 202 -11.48 1.89 -27.03
N ALA A 203 -12.33 0.86 -27.05
CA ALA A 203 -13.72 1.03 -27.42
C ALA A 203 -14.44 1.99 -26.45
N TRP A 204 -15.39 2.77 -26.95
CA TRP A 204 -16.09 3.81 -26.17
C TRP A 204 -16.69 3.30 -24.83
N PRO A 205 -17.34 2.13 -24.76
CA PRO A 205 -17.86 1.63 -23.48
C PRO A 205 -16.76 1.43 -22.42
N LEU A 206 -15.55 1.00 -22.82
CA LEU A 206 -14.44 0.87 -21.90
C LEU A 206 -13.91 2.23 -21.43
N LYS A 207 -13.82 3.22 -22.34
CA LYS A 207 -13.46 4.59 -21.96
C LYS A 207 -14.46 5.18 -20.96
N GLN A 208 -15.76 5.00 -21.20
CA GLN A 208 -16.79 5.45 -20.28
C GLN A 208 -16.71 4.78 -18.90
N ARG A 209 -16.38 3.48 -18.88
CA ARG A 209 -16.14 2.74 -17.61
C ARG A 209 -14.94 3.34 -16.86
N ILE A 210 -13.82 3.57 -17.54
CA ILE A 210 -12.60 4.12 -16.94
C ILE A 210 -12.86 5.53 -16.36
N LEU A 211 -13.62 6.36 -17.07
CA LEU A 211 -13.97 7.74 -16.70
C LEU A 211 -15.13 7.84 -15.69
N SER A 212 -15.72 6.71 -15.25
CA SER A 212 -16.85 6.73 -14.31
C SER A 212 -16.38 6.81 -12.86
N ASP A 213 -17.31 7.13 -11.96
CA ASP A 213 -17.08 7.12 -10.51
C ASP A 213 -16.64 5.74 -9.97
N GLN A 214 -16.75 4.68 -10.74
CA GLN A 214 -16.30 3.33 -10.43
C GLN A 214 -15.08 2.91 -11.31
N GLY A 215 -14.50 3.85 -12.01
CA GLY A 215 -13.35 3.62 -12.89
C GLY A 215 -12.02 3.88 -12.18
N HIS A 216 -11.25 4.80 -12.74
CA HIS A 216 -9.90 5.13 -12.30
C HIS A 216 -9.65 6.64 -12.32
N LEU A 217 -8.77 7.12 -11.44
CA LEU A 217 -8.34 8.52 -11.45
C LEU A 217 -7.45 8.81 -12.66
N SER A 218 -7.68 9.94 -13.32
CA SER A 218 -6.71 10.52 -14.23
C SER A 218 -5.47 11.03 -13.49
N ASN A 219 -4.43 11.40 -14.23
CA ASN A 219 -3.26 12.04 -13.63
C ASN A 219 -3.64 13.31 -12.87
N GLU A 220 -4.53 14.12 -13.45
CA GLU A 220 -5.02 15.37 -12.86
C GLU A 220 -5.88 15.10 -11.62
N ASP A 221 -6.83 14.16 -11.68
CA ASP A 221 -7.72 13.84 -10.55
C ASP A 221 -6.92 13.28 -9.37
N GLY A 222 -5.92 12.42 -9.64
CA GLY A 222 -4.99 11.93 -8.63
C GLY A 222 -4.20 13.05 -7.97
N ALA A 223 -3.69 13.99 -8.77
CA ALA A 223 -2.97 15.16 -8.27
C ALA A 223 -3.87 16.09 -7.43
N LEU A 224 -5.09 16.37 -7.89
CA LEU A 224 -6.06 17.17 -7.13
C LEU A 224 -6.45 16.51 -5.80
N ALA A 225 -6.60 15.18 -5.77
CA ALA A 225 -6.82 14.47 -4.53
C ALA A 225 -5.60 14.59 -3.58
N LEU A 226 -4.38 14.50 -4.10
CA LEU A 226 -3.15 14.71 -3.31
C LEU A 226 -3.12 16.09 -2.65
N THR A 227 -3.63 17.16 -3.27
CA THR A 227 -3.67 18.50 -2.64
C THR A 227 -4.46 18.54 -1.33
N GLN A 228 -5.40 17.61 -1.14
CA GLN A 228 -6.22 17.49 0.08
C GLN A 228 -5.64 16.50 1.10
N ILE A 229 -4.78 15.60 0.63
CA ILE A 229 -4.21 14.50 1.41
C ILE A 229 -2.84 14.87 2.00
N LEU A 230 -1.99 15.53 1.21
CA LEU A 230 -0.61 15.85 1.60
C LEU A 230 -0.56 16.75 2.84
N GLY A 231 0.46 16.55 3.64
CA GLY A 231 0.73 17.34 4.84
C GLY A 231 2.22 17.36 5.19
N ASN A 232 2.56 18.00 6.29
CA ASN A 232 3.94 18.23 6.72
C ASN A 232 4.72 16.93 7.05
N ARG A 233 4.02 15.82 7.29
CA ARG A 233 4.63 14.51 7.54
C ARG A 233 4.98 13.75 6.27
N THR A 234 4.29 14.03 5.18
CA THR A 234 4.48 13.30 3.91
C THR A 234 5.89 13.52 3.37
N LYS A 235 6.59 12.41 3.09
CA LYS A 235 7.94 12.42 2.53
C LYS A 235 8.05 11.69 1.20
N HIS A 236 7.14 10.77 0.90
CA HIS A 236 7.17 9.96 -0.31
C HIS A 236 5.78 9.85 -0.92
N VAL A 237 5.64 10.24 -2.16
CA VAL A 237 4.44 10.05 -2.97
C VAL A 237 4.81 9.17 -4.15
N TYR A 238 4.24 7.98 -4.24
CA TYR A 238 4.41 7.07 -5.36
C TYR A 238 3.23 7.19 -6.31
N LEU A 239 3.52 7.38 -7.60
CA LEU A 239 2.52 7.32 -8.65
C LEU A 239 2.36 5.86 -9.10
N GLY A 240 1.16 5.33 -8.96
CA GLY A 240 0.88 3.93 -9.22
C GLY A 240 -0.27 3.68 -10.17
N HIS A 241 -0.44 2.42 -10.52
CA HIS A 241 -1.52 1.88 -11.34
C HIS A 241 -1.66 2.55 -12.72
N LEU A 242 -0.51 2.88 -13.34
CA LEU A 242 -0.51 3.52 -14.65
C LEU A 242 -0.99 2.57 -15.74
N SER A 243 -1.88 3.07 -16.60
CA SER A 243 -2.30 2.38 -17.82
C SER A 243 -1.12 2.26 -18.79
N GLN A 244 -0.92 1.06 -19.34
CA GLN A 244 0.15 0.85 -20.35
C GLN A 244 -0.17 1.48 -21.71
N GLU A 245 -1.45 1.70 -22.02
CA GLU A 245 -1.89 2.19 -23.31
C GLU A 245 -2.31 3.66 -23.29
N ASN A 246 -2.78 4.15 -22.14
CA ASN A 246 -3.34 5.50 -22.04
C ASN A 246 -2.56 6.37 -21.06
N ASN A 247 -1.30 6.03 -20.77
CA ASN A 247 -0.41 6.84 -19.96
C ASN A 247 1.06 6.59 -20.32
N GLN A 248 1.91 7.49 -19.83
CA GLN A 248 3.37 7.36 -19.88
C GLN A 248 3.93 7.91 -18.57
N LYS A 249 4.92 7.23 -17.97
CA LYS A 249 5.51 7.66 -16.69
C LYS A 249 5.93 9.13 -16.69
N PRO A 250 6.71 9.64 -17.67
CA PRO A 250 7.10 11.04 -17.66
C PRO A 250 5.91 11.99 -17.75
N LEU A 251 4.85 11.61 -18.48
CA LEU A 251 3.64 12.43 -18.60
C LEU A 251 2.88 12.46 -17.27
N ALA A 252 2.64 11.31 -16.65
CA ALA A 252 2.00 11.23 -15.34
C ALA A 252 2.76 12.05 -14.29
N HIS A 253 4.09 11.88 -14.23
CA HIS A 253 4.97 12.60 -13.31
C HIS A 253 4.86 14.12 -13.50
N LEU A 254 5.05 14.60 -14.73
CA LEU A 254 4.98 16.04 -15.04
C LEU A 254 3.59 16.63 -14.77
N THR A 255 2.52 15.90 -15.10
CA THR A 255 1.15 16.37 -14.84
C THR A 255 0.92 16.53 -13.34
N VAL A 256 1.25 15.49 -12.55
CA VAL A 256 1.06 15.53 -11.09
C VAL A 256 1.94 16.61 -10.47
N GLN A 257 3.21 16.71 -10.86
CA GLN A 257 4.11 17.75 -10.40
C GLN A 257 3.54 19.14 -10.68
N SER A 258 3.10 19.42 -11.93
CA SER A 258 2.56 20.72 -12.32
C SER A 258 1.36 21.11 -11.46
N VAL A 259 0.39 20.20 -11.30
CA VAL A 259 -0.80 20.45 -10.48
C VAL A 259 -0.44 20.72 -9.02
N LEU A 260 0.50 19.95 -8.44
CA LEU A 260 0.93 20.14 -7.07
C LEU A 260 1.66 21.48 -6.87
N GLU A 261 2.55 21.85 -7.79
CA GLU A 261 3.27 23.14 -7.75
C GLU A 261 2.32 24.34 -7.92
N GLU A 262 1.29 24.23 -8.77
CA GLU A 262 0.23 25.25 -8.92
C GLU A 262 -0.58 25.46 -7.62
N HIS A 263 -0.56 24.47 -6.71
CA HIS A 263 -1.20 24.52 -5.39
C HIS A 263 -0.19 24.76 -4.24
N ASP A 264 0.98 25.31 -4.53
CA ASP A 264 2.03 25.66 -3.58
C ASP A 264 2.65 24.47 -2.81
N PHE A 265 2.61 23.25 -3.36
CA PHE A 265 3.33 22.10 -2.81
C PHE A 265 4.76 22.04 -3.35
N GLY A 266 5.73 21.89 -2.46
CA GLY A 266 7.15 21.79 -2.79
C GLY A 266 7.56 20.40 -3.24
N VAL A 267 7.24 20.02 -4.50
CA VAL A 267 7.66 18.74 -5.08
C VAL A 267 9.19 18.66 -5.11
N ASP A 268 9.76 17.51 -4.74
CA ASP A 268 11.20 17.26 -4.60
C ASP A 268 11.95 18.16 -3.60
N HIS A 269 11.23 19.03 -2.90
CA HIS A 269 11.75 19.86 -1.82
C HIS A 269 11.18 19.43 -0.46
N ASP A 270 9.86 19.30 -0.33
CA ASP A 270 9.18 18.92 0.90
C ASP A 270 8.97 17.39 0.98
N PHE A 271 8.72 16.78 -0.16
CA PHE A 271 8.56 15.34 -0.35
C PHE A 271 9.05 14.92 -1.75
N GLY A 272 9.48 13.65 -1.90
CA GLY A 272 9.81 13.08 -3.20
C GLY A 272 8.58 12.58 -3.93
N LEU A 273 8.44 12.96 -5.21
CA LEU A 273 7.48 12.35 -6.14
C LEU A 273 8.18 11.21 -6.89
N LEU A 274 7.67 9.99 -6.78
CA LEU A 274 8.34 8.76 -7.17
C LEU A 274 7.49 7.96 -8.16
N ASP A 275 8.12 7.44 -9.20
CA ASP A 275 7.45 6.58 -10.17
C ASP A 275 7.51 5.11 -9.74
N THR A 276 6.46 4.36 -10.05
CA THR A 276 6.44 2.90 -9.94
C THR A 276 6.65 2.24 -11.31
N ASP A 277 6.81 0.91 -11.30
CA ASP A 277 7.01 0.12 -12.52
C ASP A 277 6.20 -1.19 -12.45
N PRO A 278 5.64 -1.70 -13.56
CA PRO A 278 4.93 -2.97 -13.57
C PRO A 278 5.84 -4.20 -13.48
N SER A 279 7.17 -4.03 -13.56
CA SER A 279 8.14 -5.14 -13.66
C SER A 279 9.46 -4.94 -12.92
N VAL A 280 9.67 -3.77 -12.33
CA VAL A 280 10.86 -3.43 -11.55
C VAL A 280 10.41 -2.91 -10.18
N ALA A 281 10.87 -3.55 -9.12
CA ALA A 281 10.55 -3.12 -7.76
C ALA A 281 11.18 -1.76 -7.46
N THR A 282 10.43 -0.89 -6.77
CA THR A 282 11.05 0.30 -6.17
C THR A 282 12.03 -0.11 -5.09
N PRO A 283 13.05 0.70 -4.78
CA PRO A 283 13.90 0.43 -3.62
C PRO A 283 13.04 0.20 -2.36
N LEU A 284 13.50 -0.69 -1.49
CA LEU A 284 12.91 -0.86 -0.16
C LEU A 284 13.37 0.33 0.68
N ILE A 285 12.48 1.28 0.92
CA ILE A 285 12.78 2.49 1.67
C ILE A 285 12.17 2.47 3.06
N GLN A 286 12.83 3.11 3.98
CA GLN A 286 12.32 3.42 5.31
C GLN A 286 11.45 4.69 5.24
N ILE A 287 10.29 4.70 5.91
CA ILE A 287 9.36 5.84 5.91
C ILE A 287 9.22 6.49 7.28
#